data_9d7f1680538818948c4956ca866bb274
#
_entry.id   9d7f1680538818948c4956ca866bb274
#
_cell.length_a   1.000
_cell.length_b   1.000
_cell.length_c   1.000
_cell.angle_alpha   90.00
_cell.angle_beta   90.00
_cell.angle_gamma   90.00
#
_symmetry.space_group_name_H-M   'P 1'
#
loop_
_entity.id
_entity.type
_entity.pdbx_description
1 polymer ?
#
loop_
_entity_poly.entity_id
_entity_poly.type
_entity_poly.pdbx_seq_one_letter_code
_entity_poly.pdbx_strand_id
1 'polypeptide(L)'
;RSLVTVIDGSRLHDSDWSQQNLYQDQLKAAQVVVISHQDKMTDGDISALETLKKEYEAYQQKWILTSQGNLSIFEIDQIYIGTKRLIQPLLKIQKNLTANEQPVIKQLPYHYVESAQGYSVAGWKLPKIWTFNFYDVLDLLCEQKDWLRIKAVFHTNEGWKSFNFNPNQFNYQTAQEGIDNRIEIIYQNEREWLSFEEQLFQCRIDLSE
;
A
#
# COMPACT_ATOMS: atom_id res chain seq x y z
N ARG A 1 -21.36 -8.13 -3.36
CA ARG A 1 -19.90 -8.11 -3.23
C ARG A 1 -19.57 -7.99 -1.75
N SER A 2 -18.67 -8.82 -1.24
CA SER A 2 -18.25 -8.82 0.16
C SER A 2 -17.16 -7.77 0.38
N LEU A 3 -17.18 -7.10 1.53
CA LEU A 3 -16.07 -6.27 1.99
C LEU A 3 -15.05 -7.19 2.68
N VAL A 4 -13.83 -7.21 2.17
CA VAL A 4 -12.76 -8.06 2.66
C VAL A 4 -11.67 -7.19 3.30
N THR A 5 -11.29 -7.51 4.52
CA THR A 5 -10.11 -6.91 5.19
C THR A 5 -9.02 -7.98 5.28
N VAL A 6 -7.79 -7.59 4.93
CA VAL A 6 -6.62 -8.48 5.02
C VAL A 6 -5.71 -7.98 6.14
N ILE A 7 -5.31 -8.88 7.02
CA ILE A 7 -4.40 -8.61 8.15
C ILE A 7 -3.18 -9.51 8.01
N ASP A 8 -2.01 -8.97 8.30
CA ASP A 8 -0.77 -9.73 8.37
C ASP A 8 -0.73 -10.55 9.67
N GLY A 9 -0.87 -11.89 9.55
CA GLY A 9 -0.91 -12.79 10.68
C GLY A 9 0.39 -12.83 11.48
N SER A 10 1.54 -12.61 10.83
CA SER A 10 2.85 -12.63 11.49
C SER A 10 3.15 -11.40 12.36
N ARG A 11 2.19 -10.47 12.47
CA ARG A 11 2.32 -9.22 13.23
C ARG A 11 1.13 -9.00 14.19
N LEU A 12 0.34 -10.01 14.45
CA LEU A 12 -0.85 -9.89 15.29
C LEU A 12 -0.55 -9.56 16.75
N HIS A 13 0.60 -9.98 17.25
CA HIS A 13 1.07 -9.65 18.60
C HIS A 13 1.57 -8.20 18.74
N ASP A 14 1.80 -7.51 17.61
CA ASP A 14 2.24 -6.13 17.56
C ASP A 14 1.05 -5.21 17.92
N SER A 15 1.02 -4.65 19.13
CA SER A 15 -0.15 -3.94 19.65
C SER A 15 -0.45 -2.60 18.95
N ASP A 16 0.53 -2.03 18.27
CA ASP A 16 0.43 -0.67 17.72
C ASP A 16 -0.62 -0.53 16.61
N TRP A 17 -0.81 -1.58 15.80
CA TRP A 17 -1.80 -1.54 14.72
C TRP A 17 -3.23 -1.66 15.24
N SER A 18 -3.47 -2.49 16.27
CA SER A 18 -4.81 -2.75 16.77
C SER A 18 -5.46 -1.53 17.43
N GLN A 19 -4.66 -0.58 17.91
CA GLN A 19 -5.11 0.65 18.55
C GLN A 19 -5.47 1.76 17.56
N GLN A 20 -5.14 1.60 16.28
CA GLN A 20 -5.46 2.60 15.27
C GLN A 20 -6.95 2.52 14.88
N ASN A 21 -7.69 3.61 15.02
CA ASN A 21 -9.12 3.70 14.72
C ASN A 21 -9.46 3.19 13.31
N LEU A 22 -8.60 3.46 12.33
CA LEU A 22 -8.79 3.00 10.96
C LEU A 22 -8.89 1.48 10.85
N TYR A 23 -8.01 0.75 11.53
CA TYR A 23 -8.03 -0.72 11.52
C TYR A 23 -9.29 -1.27 12.21
N GLN A 24 -9.66 -0.69 13.34
CA GLN A 24 -10.88 -1.07 14.03
C GLN A 24 -12.11 -0.87 13.14
N ASP A 25 -12.19 0.26 12.44
CA ASP A 25 -13.29 0.56 11.54
C ASP A 25 -13.32 -0.37 10.32
N GLN A 26 -12.15 -0.69 9.76
CA GLN A 26 -12.02 -1.67 8.68
C GLN A 26 -12.46 -3.07 9.14
N LEU A 27 -12.05 -3.49 10.34
CA LEU A 27 -12.49 -4.75 10.91
C LEU A 27 -13.99 -4.77 11.15
N LYS A 28 -14.56 -3.76 11.79
CA LYS A 28 -16.01 -3.66 12.01
C LYS A 28 -16.82 -3.71 10.71
N ALA A 29 -16.29 -3.13 9.64
CA ALA A 29 -16.96 -3.09 8.35
C ALA A 29 -16.82 -4.41 7.56
N ALA A 30 -15.78 -5.20 7.81
CA ALA A 30 -15.48 -6.42 7.05
C ALA A 30 -16.58 -7.48 7.18
N GLN A 31 -16.88 -8.16 6.10
CA GLN A 31 -17.69 -9.40 6.08
C GLN A 31 -16.77 -10.62 6.11
N VAL A 32 -15.59 -10.49 5.52
CA VAL A 32 -14.55 -11.51 5.53
C VAL A 32 -13.25 -10.87 6.01
N VAL A 33 -12.61 -11.51 6.99
CA VAL A 33 -11.28 -11.14 7.47
C VAL A 33 -10.32 -12.24 7.03
N VAL A 34 -9.32 -11.87 6.25
CA VAL A 34 -8.27 -12.79 5.78
C VAL A 34 -7.01 -12.53 6.61
N ILE A 35 -6.52 -13.56 7.27
CA ILE A 35 -5.24 -13.55 7.96
C ILE A 35 -4.19 -14.13 7.02
N SER A 36 -3.30 -13.29 6.53
CA SER A 36 -2.20 -13.70 5.65
C SER A 36 -0.99 -14.19 6.45
N HIS A 37 0.00 -14.79 5.78
CA HIS A 37 1.23 -15.30 6.40
C HIS A 37 1.01 -16.27 7.57
N GLN A 38 -0.01 -17.13 7.47
CA GLN A 38 -0.28 -18.15 8.50
C GLN A 38 0.96 -19.00 8.80
N ASP A 39 1.77 -19.28 7.79
CA ASP A 39 3.02 -20.05 7.87
C ASP A 39 4.14 -19.36 8.66
N LYS A 40 3.98 -18.07 8.99
CA LYS A 40 4.95 -17.27 9.74
C LYS A 40 4.44 -16.87 11.14
N MET A 41 3.24 -17.28 11.50
CA MET A 41 2.65 -16.94 12.80
C MET A 41 3.38 -17.66 13.92
N THR A 42 3.64 -16.93 14.99
CA THR A 42 4.16 -17.45 16.27
C THR A 42 3.01 -17.84 17.19
N ASP A 43 3.31 -18.50 18.30
CA ASP A 43 2.31 -18.80 19.35
C ASP A 43 1.67 -17.52 19.92
N GLY A 44 2.44 -16.44 20.00
CA GLY A 44 1.95 -15.11 20.38
C GLY A 44 0.91 -14.56 19.40
N ASP A 45 1.16 -14.72 18.10
CA ASP A 45 0.22 -14.30 17.04
C ASP A 45 -1.06 -15.12 17.05
N ILE A 46 -0.96 -16.42 17.31
CA ILE A 46 -2.12 -17.32 17.43
C ILE A 46 -2.99 -16.90 18.62
N SER A 47 -2.39 -16.63 19.77
CA SER A 47 -3.09 -16.15 20.94
C SER A 47 -3.75 -14.79 20.72
N ALA A 48 -3.06 -13.87 20.03
CA ALA A 48 -3.60 -12.57 19.65
C ALA A 48 -4.79 -12.72 18.67
N LEU A 49 -4.70 -13.65 17.71
CA LEU A 49 -5.79 -13.93 16.76
C LEU A 49 -7.06 -14.42 17.49
N GLU A 50 -6.93 -15.34 18.44
CA GLU A 50 -8.08 -15.84 19.19
C GLU A 50 -8.72 -14.73 20.04
N THR A 51 -7.91 -13.85 20.61
CA THR A 51 -8.39 -12.67 21.34
C THR A 51 -9.16 -11.73 20.41
N LEU A 52 -8.58 -11.45 19.24
CA LEU A 52 -9.19 -10.60 18.23
C LEU A 52 -10.52 -11.17 17.72
N LYS A 53 -10.58 -12.45 17.39
CA LYS A 53 -11.83 -13.12 16.99
C LYS A 53 -12.93 -12.97 18.02
N LYS A 54 -12.59 -13.14 19.31
CA LYS A 54 -13.51 -13.02 20.43
C LYS A 54 -14.03 -11.60 20.57
N GLU A 55 -13.16 -10.60 20.45
CA GLU A 55 -13.53 -9.18 20.51
C GLU A 55 -14.52 -8.80 19.40
N TYR A 56 -14.34 -9.36 18.21
CA TYR A 56 -15.18 -9.07 17.04
C TYR A 56 -16.29 -10.11 16.78
N GLU A 57 -16.55 -11.02 17.73
CA GLU A 57 -17.56 -12.09 17.59
C GLU A 57 -18.95 -11.56 17.24
N ALA A 58 -19.36 -10.43 17.84
CA ALA A 58 -20.65 -9.78 17.60
C ALA A 58 -20.86 -9.36 16.14
N TYR A 59 -19.80 -9.20 15.37
CA TYR A 59 -19.85 -8.81 13.95
C TYR A 59 -20.06 -9.98 13.00
N GLN A 60 -20.02 -11.23 13.51
CA GLN A 60 -20.28 -12.47 12.74
C GLN A 60 -19.47 -12.54 11.43
N GLN A 61 -18.22 -12.14 11.48
CA GLN A 61 -17.33 -12.15 10.32
C GLN A 61 -16.85 -13.57 10.00
N LYS A 62 -16.61 -13.82 8.72
CA LYS A 62 -15.91 -15.02 8.31
C LYS A 62 -14.39 -14.77 8.42
N TRP A 63 -13.69 -15.63 9.14
CA TRP A 63 -12.25 -15.58 9.29
C TRP A 63 -11.60 -16.68 8.44
N ILE A 64 -10.63 -16.31 7.61
CA ILE A 64 -9.90 -17.21 6.73
C ILE A 64 -8.41 -17.03 6.98
N LEU A 65 -7.69 -18.12 7.22
CA LEU A 65 -6.24 -18.12 7.32
C LEU A 65 -5.66 -18.55 5.98
N THR A 66 -4.60 -17.90 5.54
CA THR A 66 -3.95 -18.23 4.27
C THR A 66 -2.42 -18.09 4.36
N SER A 67 -1.73 -18.96 3.65
CA SER A 67 -0.28 -18.92 3.46
C SER A 67 0.02 -18.59 2.00
N GLN A 68 1.06 -17.77 1.78
CA GLN A 68 1.56 -17.39 0.44
C GLN A 68 0.50 -16.83 -0.51
N GLY A 69 -0.57 -16.23 0.02
CA GLY A 69 -1.66 -15.66 -0.77
C GLY A 69 -2.59 -16.70 -1.43
N ASN A 70 -2.49 -17.97 -1.07
CA ASN A 70 -3.38 -19.04 -1.55
C ASN A 70 -4.78 -18.87 -0.95
N LEU A 71 -5.65 -18.21 -1.70
CA LEU A 71 -7.02 -17.96 -1.31
C LEU A 71 -7.96 -18.22 -2.49
N SER A 72 -8.94 -19.09 -2.30
CA SER A 72 -9.95 -19.34 -3.32
C SER A 72 -10.94 -18.17 -3.40
N ILE A 73 -11.23 -17.71 -4.61
CA ILE A 73 -12.25 -16.70 -4.83
C ILE A 73 -13.63 -17.14 -4.29
N PHE A 74 -13.92 -18.44 -4.32
CA PHE A 74 -15.14 -19.01 -3.77
C PHE A 74 -15.25 -18.89 -2.25
N GLU A 75 -14.12 -18.79 -1.53
CA GLU A 75 -14.12 -18.56 -0.09
C GLU A 75 -14.48 -17.13 0.26
N ILE A 76 -14.15 -16.20 -0.64
CA ILE A 76 -14.44 -14.76 -0.47
C ILE A 76 -15.85 -14.43 -0.95
N ASP A 77 -16.29 -15.06 -2.03
CA ASP A 77 -17.51 -14.70 -2.77
C ASP A 77 -18.77 -15.47 -2.28
N GLN A 78 -18.66 -16.20 -1.18
CA GLN A 78 -19.85 -16.77 -0.55
C GLN A 78 -20.79 -15.63 -0.15
N ILE A 79 -21.91 -15.53 -0.88
CA ILE A 79 -23.01 -14.62 -0.58
C ILE A 79 -23.47 -14.91 0.84
N TYR A 80 -23.05 -14.07 1.77
CA TYR A 80 -23.55 -14.13 3.13
C TYR A 80 -25.00 -13.63 3.11
N ILE A 81 -25.94 -14.59 3.07
CA ILE A 81 -27.35 -14.31 3.32
C ILE A 81 -27.52 -14.16 4.84
N GLY A 82 -26.85 -13.20 5.39
CA GLY A 82 -26.98 -12.80 6.79
C GLY A 82 -27.45 -11.38 6.86
N THR A 83 -28.51 -11.15 7.62
CA THR A 83 -29.10 -9.89 8.07
C THR A 83 -28.50 -8.63 7.45
N LYS A 84 -29.34 -7.86 6.75
CA LYS A 84 -29.03 -6.52 6.24
C LYS A 84 -28.33 -5.70 7.35
N ARG A 85 -27.00 -5.77 7.43
CA ARG A 85 -26.25 -4.76 8.16
C ARG A 85 -26.52 -3.46 7.43
N LEU A 86 -27.16 -2.54 8.11
CA LEU A 86 -27.12 -1.15 7.72
C LEU A 86 -25.65 -0.75 7.75
N ILE A 87 -24.98 -0.88 6.61
CA ILE A 87 -23.71 -0.23 6.38
C ILE A 87 -24.07 1.25 6.46
N GLN A 88 -23.94 1.82 7.66
CA GLN A 88 -23.83 3.26 7.73
C GLN A 88 -22.63 3.58 6.84
N PRO A 89 -22.81 4.43 5.83
CA PRO A 89 -21.71 4.74 4.94
C PRO A 89 -20.58 5.35 5.78
N LEU A 90 -19.54 4.56 6.06
CA LEU A 90 -18.26 5.00 6.62
C LEU A 90 -17.59 6.03 5.70
N LEU A 91 -18.19 6.33 4.59
CA LEU A 91 -17.78 7.34 3.62
C LEU A 91 -18.60 8.63 3.79
N LYS A 92 -18.54 9.24 4.96
CA LYS A 92 -18.51 10.69 5.00
C LYS A 92 -17.06 11.18 4.92
N ILE A 93 -16.26 10.66 4.03
CA ILE A 93 -15.35 11.52 3.27
C ILE A 93 -16.29 12.24 2.29
N GLN A 94 -16.99 13.23 2.79
CA GLN A 94 -17.38 14.34 1.94
C GLN A 94 -16.05 14.98 1.46
N LYS A 95 -15.43 14.39 0.42
CA LYS A 95 -14.92 15.28 -0.59
C LYS A 95 -16.17 16.08 -0.99
N ASN A 96 -16.23 17.32 -0.55
CA ASN A 96 -16.98 18.32 -1.25
C ASN A 96 -16.36 18.44 -2.64
N LEU A 97 -16.67 17.48 -3.49
CA LEU A 97 -16.54 17.62 -4.91
C LEU A 97 -17.64 18.62 -5.27
N THR A 98 -17.30 19.88 -5.14
CA THR A 98 -18.02 20.92 -5.88
C THR A 98 -17.97 20.45 -7.34
N ALA A 99 -19.13 20.27 -7.92
CA ALA A 99 -19.38 19.63 -9.22
C ALA A 99 -18.81 20.37 -10.43
N ASN A 100 -17.71 21.12 -10.26
CA ASN A 100 -17.08 21.94 -11.31
C ASN A 100 -15.53 21.88 -11.33
N GLU A 101 -14.90 20.97 -10.57
CA GLU A 101 -13.47 20.78 -10.78
C GLU A 101 -13.26 19.78 -11.93
N GLN A 102 -13.06 20.30 -13.13
CA GLN A 102 -12.44 19.53 -14.19
C GLN A 102 -11.12 18.97 -13.62
N PRO A 103 -10.78 17.68 -13.87
CA PRO A 103 -9.52 17.12 -13.42
C PRO A 103 -8.39 18.00 -13.97
N VAL A 104 -7.70 18.72 -13.09
CA VAL A 104 -6.51 19.48 -13.48
C VAL A 104 -5.51 18.43 -13.96
N ILE A 105 -5.28 18.39 -15.28
CA ILE A 105 -4.23 17.57 -15.88
C ILE A 105 -2.92 18.20 -15.43
N LYS A 106 -2.33 17.66 -14.36
CA LYS A 106 -1.05 18.12 -13.86
C LYS A 106 0.02 17.78 -14.90
N GLN A 107 0.77 18.79 -15.33
CA GLN A 107 1.89 18.58 -16.26
C GLN A 107 2.97 17.75 -15.56
N LEU A 108 3.57 16.81 -16.27
CA LEU A 108 4.72 16.05 -15.80
C LEU A 108 6.03 16.79 -16.11
N PRO A 109 7.06 16.75 -15.25
CA PRO A 109 7.10 16.02 -13.98
C PRO A 109 6.24 16.67 -12.88
N TYR A 110 5.72 15.85 -11.96
CA TYR A 110 4.86 16.30 -10.89
C TYR A 110 5.26 15.65 -9.56
N HIS A 111 5.52 16.48 -8.54
CA HIS A 111 5.80 16.04 -7.17
C HIS A 111 4.64 16.41 -6.24
N TYR A 112 4.35 15.58 -5.28
CA TYR A 112 3.37 15.83 -4.22
C TYR A 112 3.81 15.25 -2.89
N VAL A 113 3.34 15.88 -1.82
CA VAL A 113 3.45 15.39 -0.45
C VAL A 113 2.06 15.40 0.16
N GLU A 114 1.66 14.29 0.75
CA GLU A 114 0.40 14.14 1.46
C GLU A 114 0.67 13.56 2.84
N SER A 115 -0.04 14.04 3.86
CA SER A 115 0.09 13.53 5.23
C SER A 115 -1.27 13.14 5.78
N ALA A 116 -1.34 11.96 6.40
CA ALA A 116 -2.53 11.45 7.06
C ALA A 116 -2.14 10.50 8.20
N GLN A 117 -2.80 10.64 9.34
CA GLN A 117 -2.69 9.71 10.48
C GLN A 117 -1.27 9.48 11.01
N GLY A 118 -0.42 10.52 11.00
CA GLY A 118 0.97 10.41 11.48
C GLY A 118 1.94 9.81 10.47
N TYR A 119 1.49 9.55 9.26
CA TYR A 119 2.33 9.13 8.12
C TYR A 119 2.29 10.18 7.03
N SER A 120 3.36 10.26 6.28
CA SER A 120 3.46 11.11 5.11
C SER A 120 3.85 10.28 3.89
N VAL A 121 3.38 10.72 2.73
CA VAL A 121 3.71 10.12 1.43
C VAL A 121 4.29 11.21 0.54
N ALA A 122 5.51 11.01 0.06
CA ALA A 122 6.07 11.79 -1.03
C ALA A 122 5.99 10.98 -2.33
N GLY A 123 5.49 11.59 -3.38
CA GLY A 123 5.32 10.91 -4.66
C GLY A 123 5.73 11.75 -5.85
N TRP A 124 6.31 11.09 -6.86
CA TRP A 124 6.67 11.69 -8.14
C TRP A 124 5.99 10.94 -9.27
N LYS A 125 5.44 11.71 -10.20
CA LYS A 125 4.99 11.23 -11.51
C LYS A 125 5.83 11.90 -12.56
N LEU A 126 6.47 11.10 -13.40
CA LEU A 126 7.46 11.56 -14.37
C LEU A 126 7.04 11.13 -15.77
N PRO A 127 7.47 11.86 -16.83
CA PRO A 127 7.10 11.52 -18.19
C PRO A 127 7.43 10.07 -18.55
N LYS A 128 6.51 9.40 -19.23
CA LYS A 128 6.67 8.03 -19.73
C LYS A 128 7.91 7.87 -20.64
N ILE A 129 8.21 8.91 -21.40
CA ILE A 129 9.32 8.91 -22.35
C ILE A 129 10.70 8.95 -21.67
N TRP A 130 10.77 9.28 -20.38
CA TRP A 130 12.03 9.25 -19.67
C TRP A 130 12.48 7.83 -19.47
N THR A 131 13.78 7.61 -19.72
CA THR A 131 14.43 6.33 -19.46
C THR A 131 15.46 6.53 -18.35
N PHE A 132 15.51 5.61 -17.40
CA PHE A 132 16.38 5.66 -16.25
C PHE A 132 17.46 4.55 -16.33
N ASN A 133 18.63 4.81 -15.77
CA ASN A 133 19.59 3.75 -15.52
C ASN A 133 19.05 2.86 -14.37
N PHE A 134 18.94 1.57 -14.64
CA PHE A 134 18.37 0.63 -13.66
C PHE A 134 19.19 0.59 -12.36
N TYR A 135 20.52 0.51 -12.47
CA TYR A 135 21.39 0.38 -11.29
C TYR A 135 21.44 1.69 -10.50
N ASP A 136 21.47 2.85 -11.15
CA ASP A 136 21.49 4.14 -10.47
C ASP A 136 20.18 4.34 -9.68
N VAL A 137 19.03 3.97 -10.25
CA VAL A 137 17.75 4.00 -9.53
C VAL A 137 17.75 3.01 -8.38
N LEU A 138 18.23 1.79 -8.57
CA LEU A 138 18.29 0.77 -7.52
C LEU A 138 19.13 1.27 -6.35
N ASP A 139 20.32 1.79 -6.61
CA ASP A 139 21.24 2.32 -5.60
C ASP A 139 20.63 3.51 -4.87
N LEU A 140 20.06 4.48 -5.60
CA LEU A 140 19.35 5.62 -5.03
C LEU A 140 18.24 5.19 -4.06
N LEU A 141 17.45 4.19 -4.42
CA LEU A 141 16.35 3.70 -3.57
C LEU A 141 16.86 2.93 -2.36
N CYS A 142 17.95 2.16 -2.49
CA CYS A 142 18.56 1.40 -1.40
C CYS A 142 19.26 2.32 -0.37
N GLU A 143 19.80 3.45 -0.81
CA GLU A 143 20.49 4.42 0.06
C GLU A 143 19.54 5.26 0.93
N GLN A 144 18.25 5.28 0.60
CA GLN A 144 17.29 6.04 1.38
C GLN A 144 17.18 5.49 2.81
N LYS A 145 16.98 6.40 3.78
CA LYS A 145 16.81 6.08 5.21
C LYS A 145 15.48 6.61 5.73
N ASP A 146 15.07 6.12 6.89
CA ASP A 146 13.90 6.63 7.63
C ASP A 146 12.58 6.57 6.83
N TRP A 147 12.44 5.58 5.96
CA TRP A 147 11.22 5.29 5.23
C TRP A 147 10.58 3.97 5.70
N LEU A 148 9.28 3.83 5.48
CA LEU A 148 8.50 2.64 5.83
C LEU A 148 8.20 1.78 4.61
N ARG A 149 8.03 2.41 3.46
CA ARG A 149 7.77 1.71 2.21
C ARG A 149 8.16 2.56 1.01
N ILE A 150 8.74 1.93 0.01
CA ILE A 150 8.95 2.51 -1.32
C ILE A 150 8.22 1.64 -2.34
N LYS A 151 7.39 2.26 -3.16
CA LYS A 151 6.82 1.65 -4.36
C LYS A 151 7.17 2.49 -5.56
N ALA A 152 7.72 1.86 -6.60
CA ALA A 152 8.04 2.55 -7.82
C ALA A 152 7.81 1.68 -9.06
N VAL A 153 7.59 2.34 -10.19
CA VAL A 153 7.61 1.74 -11.53
C VAL A 153 8.38 2.70 -12.43
N PHE A 154 9.45 2.20 -13.04
CA PHE A 154 10.28 2.99 -13.93
C PHE A 154 10.52 2.28 -15.27
N HIS A 155 10.52 3.07 -16.33
CA HIS A 155 11.09 2.68 -17.62
C HIS A 155 12.60 2.81 -17.51
N THR A 156 13.32 1.70 -17.58
CA THR A 156 14.79 1.66 -17.44
C THR A 156 15.44 1.17 -18.72
N ASN A 157 16.77 1.30 -18.80
CA ASN A 157 17.58 0.66 -19.86
C ASN A 157 17.45 -0.87 -19.91
N GLU A 158 16.89 -1.49 -18.85
CA GLU A 158 16.57 -2.92 -18.80
C GLU A 158 15.05 -3.20 -18.95
N GLY A 159 14.29 -2.26 -19.53
CA GLY A 159 12.84 -2.33 -19.65
C GLY A 159 12.12 -1.84 -18.39
N TRP A 160 10.81 -2.04 -18.36
CA TRP A 160 9.99 -1.61 -17.24
C TRP A 160 10.26 -2.47 -15.99
N LYS A 161 10.56 -1.79 -14.88
CA LYS A 161 10.83 -2.42 -13.57
C LYS A 161 9.88 -1.86 -12.52
N SER A 162 9.38 -2.74 -11.66
CA SER A 162 8.66 -2.36 -10.44
C SER A 162 9.52 -2.65 -9.22
N PHE A 163 9.48 -1.74 -8.26
CA PHE A 163 10.18 -1.82 -6.99
C PHE A 163 9.15 -1.80 -5.86
N ASN A 164 9.33 -2.67 -4.88
CA ASN A 164 8.48 -2.73 -3.69
C ASN A 164 9.37 -3.05 -2.48
N PHE A 165 9.82 -2.01 -1.83
CA PHE A 165 10.75 -2.08 -0.72
C PHE A 165 10.03 -1.81 0.60
N ASN A 166 10.39 -2.55 1.60
CA ASN A 166 10.14 -2.28 3.01
C ASN A 166 11.46 -2.48 3.78
N PRO A 167 11.61 -2.02 5.03
CA PRO A 167 12.89 -2.07 5.75
C PRO A 167 13.54 -3.46 5.85
N ASN A 168 12.75 -4.53 5.72
CA ASN A 168 13.20 -5.90 5.83
C ASN A 168 13.36 -6.61 4.47
N GLN A 169 12.90 -5.99 3.38
CA GLN A 169 12.83 -6.69 2.10
C GLN A 169 12.85 -5.71 0.93
N PHE A 170 13.80 -5.93 0.02
CA PHE A 170 14.01 -5.16 -1.20
C PHE A 170 13.66 -6.03 -2.40
N ASN A 171 12.45 -5.88 -2.91
CA ASN A 171 11.98 -6.64 -4.08
C ASN A 171 11.87 -5.75 -5.30
N TYR A 172 12.44 -6.21 -6.41
CA TYR A 172 12.17 -5.65 -7.73
C TYR A 172 11.88 -6.76 -8.74
N GLN A 173 11.15 -6.43 -9.78
CA GLN A 173 10.81 -7.38 -10.84
C GLN A 173 10.51 -6.65 -12.15
N THR A 174 10.56 -7.39 -13.25
CA THR A 174 10.08 -6.89 -14.54
C THR A 174 8.60 -6.56 -14.44
N ALA A 175 8.22 -5.41 -14.96
CA ALA A 175 6.84 -4.93 -14.97
C ALA A 175 6.31 -4.83 -16.40
N GLN A 176 4.99 -4.78 -16.54
CA GLN A 176 4.36 -4.38 -17.78
C GLN A 176 4.59 -2.87 -18.02
N GLU A 177 4.55 -2.48 -19.27
CA GLU A 177 4.65 -1.08 -19.67
C GLU A 177 3.64 -0.21 -18.92
N GLY A 178 4.14 0.82 -18.23
CA GLY A 178 3.34 1.77 -17.48
C GLY A 178 2.86 2.96 -18.34
N ILE A 179 1.96 3.75 -17.76
CA ILE A 179 1.47 5.01 -18.38
C ILE A 179 2.38 6.21 -18.08
N ASP A 180 3.17 6.09 -17.03
CA ASP A 180 4.15 7.07 -16.56
C ASP A 180 5.23 6.35 -15.73
N ASN A 181 6.36 7.03 -15.48
CA ASN A 181 7.29 6.65 -14.43
C ASN A 181 6.76 7.22 -13.11
N ARG A 182 6.81 6.44 -12.02
CA ARG A 182 6.30 6.89 -10.72
C ARG A 182 7.04 6.26 -9.56
N ILE A 183 7.07 7.01 -8.47
CA ILE A 183 7.55 6.55 -7.17
C ILE A 183 6.70 7.15 -6.06
N GLU A 184 6.47 6.38 -5.01
CA GLU A 184 5.87 6.81 -3.75
C GLU A 184 6.71 6.29 -2.59
N ILE A 185 7.03 7.17 -1.65
CA ILE A 185 7.78 6.88 -0.44
C ILE A 185 6.90 7.21 0.76
N ILE A 186 6.62 6.21 1.60
CA ILE A 186 5.91 6.38 2.88
C ILE A 186 6.95 6.57 3.98
N TYR A 187 6.78 7.59 4.81
CA TYR A 187 7.70 7.94 5.90
C TYR A 187 6.93 8.57 7.08
N GLN A 188 7.59 8.71 8.24
CA GLN A 188 6.98 9.29 9.44
C GLN A 188 7.51 10.69 9.78
N ASN A 189 8.80 10.92 9.61
CA ASN A 189 9.45 12.17 9.99
C ASN A 189 9.45 13.17 8.84
N GLU A 190 9.29 14.45 9.13
CA GLU A 190 9.44 15.51 8.13
C GLU A 190 10.81 15.42 7.45
N ARG A 191 10.82 15.63 6.15
CA ARG A 191 12.00 15.48 5.31
C ARG A 191 11.96 16.42 4.12
N GLU A 192 13.13 16.97 3.80
CA GLU A 192 13.35 17.73 2.58
C GLU A 192 13.62 16.80 1.40
N TRP A 193 12.92 17.02 0.30
CA TRP A 193 12.95 16.12 -0.86
C TRP A 193 13.72 16.64 -2.06
N LEU A 194 14.21 17.90 -2.02
CA LEU A 194 14.90 18.51 -3.16
C LEU A 194 16.14 17.71 -3.59
N SER A 195 16.97 17.32 -2.64
CA SER A 195 18.19 16.52 -2.94
C SER A 195 17.85 15.14 -3.52
N PHE A 196 16.78 14.49 -3.03
CA PHE A 196 16.31 13.22 -3.60
C PHE A 196 15.80 13.40 -5.03
N GLU A 197 15.04 14.45 -5.29
CA GLU A 197 14.51 14.74 -6.63
C GLU A 197 15.64 15.00 -7.63
N GLU A 198 16.65 15.78 -7.23
CA GLU A 198 17.83 16.04 -8.06
C GLU A 198 18.58 14.74 -8.39
N GLN A 199 18.82 13.87 -7.41
CA GLN A 199 19.46 12.58 -7.61
C GLN A 199 18.61 11.65 -8.50
N LEU A 200 17.30 11.64 -8.29
CA LEU A 200 16.38 10.86 -9.12
C LEU A 200 16.44 11.32 -10.59
N PHE A 201 16.52 12.62 -10.85
CA PHE A 201 16.65 13.14 -12.20
C PHE A 201 18.02 12.85 -12.83
N GLN A 202 19.06 12.77 -12.00
CA GLN A 202 20.40 12.36 -12.48
C GLN A 202 20.47 10.88 -12.90
N CYS A 203 19.59 10.02 -12.35
CA CYS A 203 19.48 8.63 -12.81
C CYS A 203 18.90 8.52 -14.24
N ARG A 204 18.43 9.61 -14.83
CA ARG A 204 17.88 9.62 -16.19
C ARG A 204 18.98 9.47 -17.22
N ILE A 205 18.74 8.60 -18.17
CA ILE A 205 19.59 8.48 -19.36
C ILE A 205 19.09 9.48 -20.41
N ASP A 206 19.90 10.47 -20.71
CA ASP A 206 19.63 11.30 -21.86
C ASP A 206 19.90 10.46 -23.11
N LEU A 207 18.84 10.16 -23.84
CA LEU A 207 19.01 9.63 -25.18
C LEU A 207 19.64 10.78 -25.99
N SER A 208 20.94 10.71 -26.17
CA SER A 208 21.65 11.57 -27.10
C SER A 208 20.95 11.44 -28.46
N GLU A 209 20.48 12.54 -29.00
CA GLU A 209 19.92 12.65 -30.33
C GLU A 209 20.86 12.08 -31.42
#